data_8d39360688e2129cf4be332db104f847
#
_entry.id   8d39360688e2129cf4be332db104f847
#
_cell.length_a   1.000
_cell.length_b   1.000
_cell.length_c   1.000
_cell.angle_alpha   90.00
_cell.angle_beta   90.00
_cell.angle_gamma   90.00
#
_symmetry.space_group_name_H-M   'P 1'
#
loop_
_entity.id
_entity.type
_entity.pdbx_description
1 polymer ?
#
loop_
_entity_poly.entity_id
_entity_poly.type
_entity_poly.pdbx_seq_one_letter_code
_entity_poly.pdbx_strand_id
1 'polypeptide(L)'
;ELRIFSYFPFQIIMAIIMVWITYGKTSIINLLKTTTTFLIVSFTLSGICFLFSIKENLYVLGENFSITKYSIKYVILSFMILFIFIDRISYYLKEQSFVNNYIFSVECYIENKQYIFKGFLDTGNELKEPVTNLPCIIVEESLLSDVNFYGNNIYHIPYSTVKSNGTLAGIRVNNVNIKDHGLEFRKIDAIICPCSEQFSKNSTFDALLSRGIV
;
A
#
# COMPACT_ATOMS: atom_id res chain seq x y z
N GLU A 1 13.66 14.76 -44.20
CA GLU A 1 14.66 14.14 -43.27
C GLU A 1 14.12 13.91 -41.86
N LEU A 2 13.06 14.61 -41.40
CA LEU A 2 12.49 14.46 -40.04
C LEU A 2 11.54 13.24 -39.89
N ARG A 3 11.23 12.49 -40.92
CA ARG A 3 10.32 11.32 -40.86
C ARG A 3 10.86 10.17 -40.00
N ILE A 4 12.18 10.12 -39.76
CA ILE A 4 12.79 9.07 -38.89
C ILE A 4 12.30 9.18 -37.45
N PHE A 5 12.03 10.40 -36.98
CA PHE A 5 11.51 10.65 -35.63
C PHE A 5 10.06 10.18 -35.39
N SER A 6 9.33 9.88 -36.49
CA SER A 6 7.95 9.36 -36.43
C SER A 6 7.89 7.85 -36.19
N TYR A 7 9.02 7.13 -36.34
CA TYR A 7 9.03 5.68 -36.13
C TYR A 7 8.99 5.35 -34.66
N PHE A 8 8.04 4.51 -34.27
CA PHE A 8 7.83 4.08 -32.89
C PHE A 8 9.09 3.56 -32.17
N PRO A 9 9.93 2.70 -32.78
CA PRO A 9 11.18 2.27 -32.14
C PRO A 9 12.13 3.41 -31.83
N PHE A 10 12.19 4.44 -32.70
CA PHE A 10 13.04 5.60 -32.48
C PHE A 10 12.58 6.43 -31.28
N GLN A 11 11.29 6.57 -31.09
CA GLN A 11 10.70 7.28 -29.92
C GLN A 11 11.07 6.58 -28.60
N ILE A 12 11.05 5.24 -28.57
CA ILE A 12 11.47 4.45 -27.41
C ILE A 12 12.96 4.69 -27.10
N ILE A 13 13.81 4.64 -28.10
CA ILE A 13 15.25 4.89 -27.93
C ILE A 13 15.50 6.29 -27.37
N MET A 14 14.84 7.30 -27.93
CA MET A 14 14.95 8.68 -27.43
C MET A 14 14.44 8.82 -25.99
N ALA A 15 13.36 8.15 -25.64
CA ALA A 15 12.86 8.14 -24.25
C ALA A 15 13.89 7.52 -23.29
N ILE A 16 14.51 6.41 -23.65
CA ILE A 16 15.58 5.77 -22.86
C ILE A 16 16.77 6.73 -22.68
N ILE A 17 17.20 7.38 -23.74
CA ILE A 17 18.33 8.33 -23.69
C ILE A 17 17.99 9.52 -22.79
N MET A 18 16.79 10.09 -22.90
CA MET A 18 16.35 11.21 -22.07
C MET A 18 16.31 10.83 -20.58
N VAL A 19 15.74 9.67 -20.25
CA VAL A 19 15.69 9.16 -18.88
C VAL A 19 17.09 8.89 -18.35
N TRP A 20 17.97 8.30 -19.15
CA TRP A 20 19.35 8.02 -18.75
C TRP A 20 20.15 9.30 -18.47
N ILE A 21 20.00 10.33 -19.31
CA ILE A 21 20.64 11.63 -19.09
C ILE A 21 20.14 12.30 -17.81
N THR A 22 18.82 12.20 -17.54
CA THR A 22 18.17 12.87 -16.39
C THR A 22 18.53 12.22 -15.06
N TYR A 23 18.54 10.89 -15.00
CA TYR A 23 18.71 10.13 -13.74
C TYR A 23 20.12 9.56 -13.55
N GLY A 24 21.00 9.63 -14.56
CA GLY A 24 22.37 9.15 -14.49
C GLY A 24 22.47 7.62 -14.40
N LYS A 25 23.50 7.13 -13.69
CA LYS A 25 23.75 5.68 -13.51
C LYS A 25 22.73 5.06 -12.56
N THR A 26 21.70 4.43 -13.10
CA THR A 26 20.71 3.65 -12.36
C THR A 26 20.76 2.18 -12.77
N SER A 27 20.19 1.28 -11.95
CA SER A 27 20.00 -0.12 -12.31
C SER A 27 19.16 -0.23 -13.59
N ILE A 28 19.47 -1.21 -14.46
CA ILE A 28 18.74 -1.44 -15.71
C ILE A 28 17.23 -1.61 -15.46
N ILE A 29 16.86 -2.28 -14.37
CA ILE A 29 15.45 -2.47 -13.99
C ILE A 29 14.77 -1.13 -13.67
N ASN A 30 15.45 -0.25 -12.93
CA ASN A 30 14.93 1.06 -12.58
C ASN A 30 14.86 1.97 -13.82
N LEU A 31 15.86 1.93 -14.70
CA LEU A 31 15.85 2.63 -15.97
C LEU A 31 14.63 2.22 -16.81
N LEU A 32 14.37 0.91 -16.93
CA LEU A 32 13.23 0.39 -17.68
C LEU A 32 11.90 0.84 -17.08
N LYS A 33 11.75 0.74 -15.76
CA LYS A 33 10.54 1.20 -15.04
C LYS A 33 10.29 2.70 -15.28
N THR A 34 11.32 3.53 -15.12
CA THR A 34 11.20 4.98 -15.30
C THR A 34 10.88 5.35 -16.74
N THR A 35 11.51 4.67 -17.72
CA THR A 35 11.21 4.88 -19.13
C THR A 35 9.77 4.50 -19.48
N THR A 36 9.28 3.37 -18.97
CA THR A 36 7.89 2.94 -19.16
C THR A 36 6.92 3.96 -18.57
N THR A 37 7.18 4.45 -17.37
CA THR A 37 6.36 5.49 -16.72
C THR A 37 6.36 6.77 -17.55
N PHE A 38 7.52 7.22 -18.04
CA PHE A 38 7.64 8.39 -18.90
C PHE A 38 6.82 8.25 -20.19
N LEU A 39 6.88 7.08 -20.83
CA LEU A 39 6.10 6.81 -22.06
C LEU A 39 4.60 6.82 -21.78
N ILE A 40 4.14 6.20 -20.68
CA ILE A 40 2.72 6.19 -20.29
C ILE A 40 2.22 7.62 -20.08
N VAL A 41 2.96 8.45 -19.34
CA VAL A 41 2.61 9.84 -19.11
C VAL A 41 2.57 10.64 -20.41
N SER A 42 3.53 10.44 -21.30
CA SER A 42 3.60 11.11 -22.60
C SER A 42 2.44 10.73 -23.51
N PHE A 43 2.08 9.44 -23.57
CA PHE A 43 0.93 8.98 -24.34
C PHE A 43 -0.39 9.49 -23.78
N THR A 44 -0.52 9.52 -22.44
CA THR A 44 -1.71 10.06 -21.78
C THR A 44 -1.88 11.53 -22.10
N LEU A 45 -0.81 12.33 -21.99
CA LEU A 45 -0.83 13.75 -22.33
C LEU A 45 -1.23 13.97 -23.81
N SER A 46 -0.60 13.22 -24.72
CA SER A 46 -0.92 13.28 -26.14
C SER A 46 -2.37 12.89 -26.43
N GLY A 47 -2.88 11.84 -25.77
CA GLY A 47 -4.27 11.39 -25.90
C GLY A 47 -5.28 12.45 -25.42
N ILE A 48 -5.01 13.11 -24.30
CA ILE A 48 -5.87 14.20 -23.80
C ILE A 48 -5.85 15.38 -24.78
N CYS A 49 -4.68 15.79 -25.26
CA CYS A 49 -4.56 16.84 -26.28
C CYS A 49 -5.35 16.49 -27.55
N PHE A 50 -5.26 15.24 -27.99
CA PHE A 50 -5.96 14.74 -29.16
C PHE A 50 -7.48 14.80 -28.97
N LEU A 51 -8.02 14.37 -27.82
CA LEU A 51 -9.44 14.42 -27.50
C LEU A 51 -10.01 15.84 -27.56
N PHE A 52 -9.28 16.83 -27.02
CA PHE A 52 -9.70 18.21 -27.09
C PHE A 52 -9.62 18.78 -28.50
N SER A 53 -8.61 18.39 -29.27
CA SER A 53 -8.43 18.84 -30.65
C SER A 53 -9.49 18.30 -31.61
N ILE A 54 -9.96 17.06 -31.40
CA ILE A 54 -11.08 16.48 -32.19
C ILE A 54 -12.34 17.30 -32.02
N LYS A 55 -12.65 17.75 -30.81
CA LYS A 55 -13.88 18.50 -30.51
C LYS A 55 -13.99 19.82 -31.30
N GLU A 56 -12.84 20.45 -31.58
CA GLU A 56 -12.84 21.68 -32.43
C GLU A 56 -12.85 21.38 -33.95
N ASN A 57 -12.35 20.20 -34.36
CA ASN A 57 -12.14 19.87 -35.77
C ASN A 57 -13.01 18.70 -36.27
N LEU A 58 -14.22 18.54 -35.72
CA LEU A 58 -15.16 17.46 -36.08
C LEU A 58 -15.44 17.33 -37.59
N TYR A 59 -15.32 18.44 -38.36
CA TYR A 59 -15.54 18.45 -39.80
C TYR A 59 -14.34 18.01 -40.65
N VAL A 60 -13.13 17.88 -40.07
CA VAL A 60 -11.90 17.56 -40.80
C VAL A 60 -11.58 16.06 -40.79
N LEU A 61 -12.31 15.27 -39.97
CA LEU A 61 -12.10 13.82 -39.82
C LEU A 61 -12.56 12.97 -41.03
N GLY A 62 -13.16 13.58 -42.07
CA GLY A 62 -13.79 12.84 -43.16
C GLY A 62 -12.84 12.28 -44.24
N GLU A 63 -11.68 12.85 -44.46
CA GLU A 63 -10.81 12.42 -45.59
C GLU A 63 -9.35 12.12 -45.24
N ASN A 64 -8.80 12.77 -44.21
CA ASN A 64 -7.45 12.47 -43.71
C ASN A 64 -7.39 12.64 -42.18
N PHE A 65 -7.01 11.59 -41.48
CA PHE A 65 -6.82 11.59 -40.03
C PHE A 65 -5.59 12.43 -39.64
N SER A 66 -5.63 13.73 -39.92
CA SER A 66 -4.55 14.67 -39.61
C SER A 66 -5.09 15.90 -38.89
N ILE A 67 -4.62 16.07 -37.66
CA ILE A 67 -4.90 17.31 -36.91
C ILE A 67 -3.85 18.33 -37.32
N THR A 68 -4.25 19.27 -38.17
CA THR A 68 -3.33 20.27 -38.75
C THR A 68 -3.10 21.48 -37.83
N LYS A 69 -3.93 21.70 -36.81
CA LYS A 69 -3.81 22.84 -35.89
C LYS A 69 -3.98 22.41 -34.44
N TYR A 70 -2.90 22.15 -33.75
CA TYR A 70 -2.91 22.05 -32.30
C TYR A 70 -2.94 23.45 -31.67
N SER A 71 -3.99 23.77 -30.95
CA SER A 71 -4.04 25.02 -30.18
C SER A 71 -3.23 24.82 -28.89
N ILE A 72 -2.30 25.73 -28.62
CA ILE A 72 -1.46 25.71 -27.39
C ILE A 72 -2.29 25.70 -26.10
N LYS A 73 -3.52 26.25 -26.14
CA LYS A 73 -4.46 26.23 -25.01
C LYS A 73 -4.80 24.79 -24.55
N TYR A 74 -4.92 23.83 -25.49
CA TYR A 74 -5.23 22.44 -25.15
C TYR A 74 -4.03 21.70 -24.60
N VAL A 75 -2.83 22.04 -25.03
CA VAL A 75 -1.60 21.51 -24.46
C VAL A 75 -1.48 21.93 -22.98
N ILE A 76 -1.72 23.22 -22.69
CA ILE A 76 -1.69 23.74 -21.33
C ILE A 76 -2.77 23.10 -20.46
N LEU A 77 -4.01 23.03 -20.98
CA LEU A 77 -5.12 22.42 -20.26
C LEU A 77 -4.87 20.93 -19.96
N SER A 78 -4.36 20.18 -20.93
CA SER A 78 -4.02 18.77 -20.77
C SER A 78 -2.93 18.57 -19.72
N PHE A 79 -1.92 19.44 -19.72
CA PHE A 79 -0.86 19.41 -18.72
C PHE A 79 -1.39 19.68 -17.31
N MET A 80 -2.29 20.66 -17.15
CA MET A 80 -2.92 20.95 -15.85
C MET A 80 -3.76 19.78 -15.33
N ILE A 81 -4.55 19.16 -16.21
CA ILE A 81 -5.36 17.97 -15.86
C ILE A 81 -4.44 16.84 -15.41
N LEU A 82 -3.40 16.54 -16.20
CA LEU A 82 -2.48 15.47 -15.91
C LEU A 82 -1.75 15.69 -14.57
N PHE A 83 -1.34 16.94 -14.28
CA PHE A 83 -0.69 17.30 -13.02
C PHE A 83 -1.59 16.99 -11.81
N ILE A 84 -2.88 17.38 -11.86
CA ILE A 84 -3.85 17.10 -10.80
C ILE A 84 -4.00 15.59 -10.58
N PHE A 85 -4.07 14.80 -11.66
CA PHE A 85 -4.19 13.34 -11.56
C PHE A 85 -2.94 12.68 -11.00
N ILE A 86 -1.75 13.13 -11.41
CA ILE A 86 -0.48 12.57 -10.89
C ILE A 86 -0.35 12.81 -9.39
N ASP A 87 -0.66 14.01 -8.91
CA ASP A 87 -0.63 14.30 -7.48
C ASP A 87 -1.57 13.40 -6.69
N ARG A 88 -2.80 13.24 -7.19
CA ARG A 88 -3.80 12.40 -6.55
C ARG A 88 -3.40 10.93 -6.49
N ILE A 89 -2.91 10.39 -7.62
CA ILE A 89 -2.44 9.01 -7.70
C ILE A 89 -1.21 8.80 -6.81
N SER A 90 -0.26 9.73 -6.81
CA SER A 90 0.95 9.64 -5.99
C SER A 90 0.63 9.66 -4.49
N TYR A 91 -0.34 10.49 -4.08
CA TYR A 91 -0.82 10.50 -2.70
C TYR A 91 -1.43 9.16 -2.31
N TYR A 92 -2.34 8.63 -3.13
CA TYR A 92 -3.00 7.34 -2.88
C TYR A 92 -2.01 6.17 -2.80
N LEU A 93 -1.03 6.12 -3.71
CA LEU A 93 0.00 5.08 -3.71
C LEU A 93 0.92 5.16 -2.49
N LYS A 94 1.26 6.37 -2.04
CA LYS A 94 2.05 6.56 -0.81
C LYS A 94 1.30 6.09 0.42
N GLU A 95 0.03 6.43 0.54
CA GLU A 95 -0.82 6.00 1.66
C GLU A 95 -0.93 4.48 1.71
N GLN A 96 -1.21 3.84 0.56
CA GLN A 96 -1.28 2.38 0.47
C GLN A 96 0.05 1.70 0.80
N SER A 97 1.16 2.24 0.32
CA SER A 97 2.50 1.72 0.63
C SER A 97 2.84 1.89 2.10
N PHE A 98 2.45 2.99 2.72
CA PHE A 98 2.64 3.22 4.15
C PHE A 98 1.92 2.16 4.98
N VAL A 99 0.64 1.93 4.72
CA VAL A 99 -0.15 0.91 5.43
C VAL A 99 0.46 -0.48 5.26
N ASN A 100 0.86 -0.84 4.03
CA ASN A 100 1.44 -2.16 3.76
C ASN A 100 2.76 -2.42 4.50
N ASN A 101 3.56 -1.39 4.74
CA ASN A 101 4.83 -1.52 5.47
C ASN A 101 4.64 -1.80 6.98
N TYR A 102 3.43 -1.61 7.51
CA TYR A 102 3.10 -1.87 8.91
C TYR A 102 2.25 -3.14 9.10
N ILE A 103 2.00 -3.90 8.02
CA ILE A 103 1.25 -5.17 8.11
C ILE A 103 2.23 -6.34 8.12
N PHE A 104 2.18 -7.12 9.19
CA PHE A 104 2.98 -8.32 9.42
C PHE A 104 2.09 -9.55 9.39
N SER A 105 2.62 -10.67 8.92
CA SER A 105 1.99 -11.98 9.10
C SER A 105 2.39 -12.54 10.45
N VAL A 106 1.41 -12.91 11.25
CA VAL A 106 1.62 -13.48 12.59
C VAL A 106 1.18 -14.94 12.57
N GLU A 107 2.08 -15.83 12.97
CA GLU A 107 1.80 -17.24 13.12
C GLU A 107 1.98 -17.63 14.60
N CYS A 108 1.01 -18.32 15.17
CA CYS A 108 1.10 -18.83 16.52
C CYS A 108 0.38 -20.18 16.66
N TYR A 109 0.72 -20.90 17.74
CA TYR A 109 0.07 -22.14 18.10
C TYR A 109 -0.66 -21.98 19.43
N ILE A 110 -1.98 -22.22 19.40
CA ILE A 110 -2.83 -22.21 20.58
C ILE A 110 -3.49 -23.59 20.66
N GLU A 111 -3.35 -24.27 21.79
CA GLU A 111 -3.90 -25.63 22.01
C GLU A 111 -3.59 -26.62 20.86
N ASN A 112 -2.34 -26.61 20.37
CA ASN A 112 -1.84 -27.42 19.25
C ASN A 112 -2.45 -27.10 17.87
N LYS A 113 -3.26 -26.06 17.74
CA LYS A 113 -3.80 -25.57 16.48
C LYS A 113 -3.01 -24.35 16.01
N GLN A 114 -2.67 -24.31 14.73
CA GLN A 114 -1.99 -23.19 14.11
C GLN A 114 -3.00 -22.10 13.72
N TYR A 115 -2.68 -20.87 14.10
CA TYR A 115 -3.41 -19.66 13.71
C TYR A 115 -2.50 -18.74 12.93
N ILE A 116 -3.01 -18.22 11.83
CA ILE A 116 -2.30 -17.26 10.96
C ILE A 116 -3.23 -16.08 10.72
N PHE A 117 -2.75 -14.88 11.02
CA PHE A 117 -3.51 -13.65 10.82
C PHE A 117 -2.60 -12.49 10.43
N LYS A 118 -3.18 -11.45 9.85
CA LYS A 118 -2.47 -10.22 9.48
C LYS A 118 -2.57 -9.22 10.62
N GLY A 119 -1.42 -8.86 11.19
CA GLY A 119 -1.34 -7.88 12.26
C GLY A 119 -0.84 -6.53 11.75
N PHE A 120 -1.56 -5.47 12.05
CA PHE A 120 -1.11 -4.10 11.82
C PHE A 120 -0.33 -3.61 13.03
N LEU A 121 0.88 -3.12 12.81
CA LEU A 121 1.70 -2.52 13.86
C LEU A 121 1.16 -1.14 14.20
N ASP A 122 0.44 -1.05 15.30
CA ASP A 122 -0.03 0.21 15.85
C ASP A 122 1.06 0.81 16.75
N THR A 123 1.76 1.81 16.23
CA THR A 123 2.84 2.50 16.96
C THR A 123 2.36 3.26 18.19
N GLY A 124 1.06 3.55 18.30
CA GLY A 124 0.41 4.15 19.47
C GLY A 124 -0.01 3.12 20.52
N ASN A 125 -0.01 1.84 20.18
CA ASN A 125 -0.40 0.77 21.09
C ASN A 125 0.82 0.28 21.92
N GLU A 126 0.86 0.65 23.19
CA GLU A 126 1.90 0.24 24.14
C GLU A 126 1.39 -0.81 25.15
N LEU A 127 0.29 -1.51 24.85
CA LEU A 127 -0.30 -2.49 25.73
C LEU A 127 0.65 -3.64 26.05
N LYS A 128 0.86 -3.85 27.34
CA LYS A 128 1.65 -4.95 27.90
C LYS A 128 0.92 -5.52 29.11
N GLU A 129 1.16 -6.79 29.36
CA GLU A 129 0.70 -7.42 30.60
C GLU A 129 1.52 -6.89 31.78
N PRO A 130 0.89 -6.37 32.86
CA PRO A 130 1.60 -5.63 33.91
C PRO A 130 2.65 -6.43 34.71
N VAL A 131 2.46 -7.73 34.86
CA VAL A 131 3.36 -8.59 35.68
C VAL A 131 4.51 -9.15 34.85
N THR A 132 4.20 -9.72 33.68
CA THR A 132 5.20 -10.38 32.81
C THR A 132 5.86 -9.43 31.82
N ASN A 133 5.32 -8.23 31.64
CA ASN A 133 5.77 -7.24 30.68
C ASN A 133 5.70 -7.72 29.20
N LEU A 134 4.95 -8.81 28.96
CA LEU A 134 4.76 -9.33 27.61
C LEU A 134 3.89 -8.40 26.76
N PRO A 135 4.24 -8.21 25.50
CA PRO A 135 3.44 -7.38 24.59
C PRO A 135 2.09 -8.04 24.30
N CYS A 136 1.06 -7.22 24.09
CA CYS A 136 -0.28 -7.69 23.75
C CYS A 136 -0.53 -7.60 22.25
N ILE A 137 -1.13 -8.66 21.71
CA ILE A 137 -1.66 -8.72 20.35
C ILE A 137 -3.17 -8.79 20.47
N ILE A 138 -3.88 -7.80 19.92
CA ILE A 138 -5.33 -7.79 19.91
C ILE A 138 -5.80 -8.38 18.59
N VAL A 139 -6.62 -9.43 18.65
CA VAL A 139 -7.06 -10.20 17.46
C VAL A 139 -8.58 -10.18 17.39
N GLU A 140 -9.15 -10.11 16.19
CA GLU A 140 -10.59 -10.23 15.99
C GLU A 140 -11.10 -11.56 16.54
N GLU A 141 -12.14 -11.53 17.38
CA GLU A 141 -12.73 -12.70 18.05
C GLU A 141 -13.20 -13.76 17.04
N SER A 142 -13.61 -13.34 15.84
CA SER A 142 -14.04 -14.23 14.77
C SER A 142 -12.97 -15.27 14.35
N LEU A 143 -11.68 -14.92 14.47
CA LEU A 143 -10.57 -15.80 14.14
C LEU A 143 -10.20 -16.77 15.27
N LEU A 144 -10.65 -16.49 16.47
CA LEU A 144 -10.34 -17.21 17.69
C LEU A 144 -11.58 -17.90 18.30
N SER A 145 -12.62 -18.12 17.49
CA SER A 145 -13.89 -18.68 17.93
C SER A 145 -13.79 -20.04 18.63
N ASP A 146 -12.75 -20.82 18.28
CA ASP A 146 -12.52 -22.17 18.81
C ASP A 146 -11.63 -22.14 20.08
N VAL A 147 -11.10 -20.96 20.45
CA VAL A 147 -10.18 -20.81 21.60
C VAL A 147 -10.98 -20.48 22.86
N ASN A 148 -10.71 -21.22 23.92
CA ASN A 148 -11.39 -20.98 25.20
C ASN A 148 -10.63 -19.93 26.01
N PHE A 149 -11.22 -18.74 26.14
CA PHE A 149 -10.71 -17.64 26.97
C PHE A 149 -11.29 -17.65 28.39
N TYR A 150 -11.72 -18.80 28.91
CA TYR A 150 -12.23 -18.97 30.27
C TYR A 150 -11.37 -19.98 31.02
N GLY A 151 -10.86 -19.62 32.20
CA GLY A 151 -10.07 -20.53 33.03
C GLY A 151 -8.98 -19.85 33.89
N ASN A 152 -8.12 -20.67 34.49
CA ASN A 152 -7.08 -20.20 35.43
C ASN A 152 -5.84 -19.55 34.80
N ASN A 153 -5.72 -19.55 33.48
CA ASN A 153 -4.55 -19.04 32.75
C ASN A 153 -4.85 -17.76 31.96
N ILE A 154 -5.80 -16.94 32.46
CA ILE A 154 -6.17 -15.70 31.81
C ILE A 154 -5.41 -14.55 32.45
N TYR A 155 -4.86 -13.71 31.59
CA TYR A 155 -4.21 -12.46 31.93
C TYR A 155 -5.18 -11.31 31.71
N HIS A 156 -5.26 -10.41 32.69
CA HIS A 156 -6.11 -9.23 32.63
C HIS A 156 -5.26 -7.99 32.35
N ILE A 157 -5.39 -7.43 31.16
CA ILE A 157 -4.61 -6.30 30.69
C ILE A 157 -5.47 -5.04 30.79
N PRO A 158 -5.16 -4.10 31.68
CA PRO A 158 -5.85 -2.82 31.74
C PRO A 158 -5.52 -1.99 30.51
N TYR A 159 -6.53 -1.38 29.91
CA TYR A 159 -6.36 -0.43 28.82
C TYR A 159 -7.13 0.86 29.09
N SER A 160 -6.62 1.94 28.53
CA SER A 160 -7.24 3.25 28.57
C SER A 160 -7.24 3.84 27.17
N THR A 161 -8.42 4.22 26.70
CA THR A 161 -8.61 4.95 25.45
C THR A 161 -9.20 6.33 25.73
N VAL A 162 -9.24 7.20 24.74
CA VAL A 162 -9.84 8.54 24.88
C VAL A 162 -11.33 8.48 25.31
N LYS A 163 -12.01 7.37 24.99
CA LYS A 163 -13.46 7.22 25.24
C LYS A 163 -13.79 6.28 26.39
N SER A 164 -12.92 5.33 26.72
CA SER A 164 -13.24 4.28 27.69
C SER A 164 -11.99 3.71 28.36
N ASN A 165 -12.17 3.24 29.58
CA ASN A 165 -11.20 2.43 30.30
C ASN A 165 -11.79 1.03 30.46
N GLY A 166 -10.97 0.02 30.38
CA GLY A 166 -11.43 -1.36 30.52
C GLY A 166 -10.30 -2.33 30.79
N THR A 167 -10.64 -3.61 30.75
CA THR A 167 -9.68 -4.70 30.92
C THR A 167 -9.90 -5.71 29.81
N LEU A 168 -8.84 -6.05 29.09
CA LEU A 168 -8.84 -7.13 28.10
C LEU A 168 -8.42 -8.44 28.79
N ALA A 169 -9.14 -9.50 28.47
CA ALA A 169 -8.75 -10.85 28.87
C ALA A 169 -7.93 -11.49 27.76
N GLY A 170 -6.80 -12.08 28.09
CA GLY A 170 -5.92 -12.70 27.08
C GLY A 170 -5.21 -13.93 27.61
N ILE A 171 -4.68 -14.73 26.70
CA ILE A 171 -3.89 -15.93 26.99
C ILE A 171 -2.44 -15.73 26.58
N ARG A 172 -1.52 -16.29 27.36
CA ARG A 172 -0.10 -16.31 26.98
C ARG A 172 0.14 -17.33 25.88
N VAL A 173 0.79 -16.89 24.82
CA VAL A 173 1.23 -17.74 23.72
C VAL A 173 2.73 -17.60 23.57
N ASN A 174 3.42 -18.74 23.63
CA ASN A 174 4.86 -18.79 23.46
C ASN A 174 5.22 -18.97 21.99
N ASN A 175 6.39 -18.46 21.59
CA ASN A 175 6.92 -18.64 20.25
C ASN A 175 5.98 -18.12 19.13
N VAL A 176 5.38 -16.94 19.31
CA VAL A 176 4.66 -16.25 18.23
C VAL A 176 5.66 -15.80 17.18
N ASN A 177 5.46 -16.25 15.95
CA ASN A 177 6.35 -15.97 14.84
C ASN A 177 5.80 -14.81 14.01
N ILE A 178 6.54 -13.71 13.93
CA ILE A 178 6.17 -12.53 13.16
C ILE A 178 7.00 -12.51 11.90
N LYS A 179 6.34 -12.39 10.75
CA LYS A 179 6.95 -12.42 9.43
C LYS A 179 6.68 -11.09 8.71
N ASP A 180 7.74 -10.53 8.14
CA ASP A 180 7.65 -9.39 7.23
C ASP A 180 7.82 -9.89 5.78
N HIS A 181 6.83 -9.65 4.92
CA HIS A 181 6.81 -10.11 3.52
C HIS A 181 7.21 -11.58 3.32
N GLY A 182 6.81 -12.47 4.26
CA GLY A 182 7.07 -13.91 4.22
C GLY A 182 8.43 -14.36 4.79
N LEU A 183 9.29 -13.42 5.18
CA LEU A 183 10.53 -13.71 5.89
C LEU A 183 10.30 -13.63 7.41
N GLU A 184 10.98 -14.52 8.17
CA GLU A 184 10.91 -14.47 9.62
C GLU A 184 11.60 -13.19 10.12
N PHE A 185 10.79 -12.32 10.77
CA PHE A 185 11.27 -11.05 11.30
C PHE A 185 11.64 -11.18 12.77
N ARG A 186 10.77 -11.81 13.57
CA ARG A 186 10.95 -11.94 15.01
C ARG A 186 10.14 -13.10 15.59
N LYS A 187 10.67 -13.72 16.63
CA LYS A 187 9.98 -14.72 17.44
C LYS A 187 9.91 -14.26 18.88
N ILE A 188 8.69 -14.19 19.42
CA ILE A 188 8.45 -13.63 20.75
C ILE A 188 7.39 -14.42 21.51
N ASP A 189 7.36 -14.24 22.83
CA ASP A 189 6.20 -14.59 23.65
C ASP A 189 5.28 -13.37 23.73
N ALA A 190 3.99 -13.58 23.61
CA ALA A 190 2.99 -12.49 23.63
C ALA A 190 1.70 -12.93 24.34
N ILE A 191 0.88 -11.97 24.74
CA ILE A 191 -0.48 -12.21 25.18
C ILE A 191 -1.43 -11.94 24.02
N ILE A 192 -2.25 -12.92 23.66
CA ILE A 192 -3.29 -12.77 22.63
C ILE A 192 -4.61 -12.45 23.31
N CYS A 193 -5.21 -11.33 22.92
CA CYS A 193 -6.48 -10.82 23.46
C CYS A 193 -7.53 -10.79 22.36
N PRO A 194 -8.67 -11.48 22.49
CA PRO A 194 -9.78 -11.35 21.56
C PRO A 194 -10.45 -10.00 21.69
N CYS A 195 -10.91 -9.45 20.58
CA CYS A 195 -11.70 -8.23 20.52
C CYS A 195 -12.90 -8.45 19.60
N SER A 196 -14.08 -8.03 20.05
CA SER A 196 -15.31 -8.15 19.28
C SER A 196 -15.46 -7.10 18.18
N GLU A 197 -14.61 -6.06 18.20
CA GLU A 197 -14.61 -5.02 17.17
C GLU A 197 -13.84 -5.48 15.92
N GLN A 198 -14.37 -5.16 14.75
CA GLN A 198 -13.69 -5.35 13.48
C GLN A 198 -12.72 -4.19 13.23
N PHE A 199 -11.43 -4.49 13.00
CA PHE A 199 -10.40 -3.46 12.88
C PHE A 199 -10.34 -2.81 11.49
N SER A 200 -10.67 -3.56 10.45
CA SER A 200 -10.57 -3.06 9.08
C SER A 200 -11.84 -3.33 8.28
N LYS A 201 -12.42 -2.28 7.68
CA LYS A 201 -13.59 -2.40 6.81
C LYS A 201 -13.33 -3.26 5.56
N ASN A 202 -12.09 -3.32 5.10
CA ASN A 202 -11.69 -4.05 3.89
C ASN A 202 -10.92 -5.33 4.21
N SER A 203 -10.91 -5.80 5.46
CA SER A 203 -10.17 -6.99 5.91
C SER A 203 -8.69 -6.97 5.48
N THR A 204 -8.07 -5.79 5.54
CA THR A 204 -6.65 -5.64 5.20
C THR A 204 -5.75 -6.19 6.31
N PHE A 205 -6.22 -6.14 7.56
CA PHE A 205 -5.59 -6.74 8.74
C PHE A 205 -6.67 -7.16 9.75
N ASP A 206 -6.35 -8.13 10.57
CA ASP A 206 -7.26 -8.82 11.48
C ASP A 206 -6.80 -8.72 12.93
N ALA A 207 -5.64 -8.11 13.16
CA ALA A 207 -5.06 -7.94 14.48
C ALA A 207 -4.29 -6.62 14.60
N LEU A 208 -4.16 -6.13 15.84
CA LEU A 208 -3.32 -4.99 16.20
C LEU A 208 -2.13 -5.46 17.03
N LEU A 209 -0.94 -5.12 16.55
CA LEU A 209 0.33 -5.43 17.21
C LEU A 209 0.75 -4.23 18.05
N SER A 210 1.18 -4.49 19.29
CA SER A 210 1.71 -3.42 20.13
C SER A 210 3.15 -3.04 19.69
N ARG A 211 3.54 -1.79 19.96
CA ARG A 211 4.88 -1.26 19.68
C ARG A 211 6.03 -2.09 20.24
N GLY A 212 5.81 -2.81 21.35
CA GLY A 212 6.81 -3.68 21.97
C GLY A 212 7.15 -4.95 21.20
N ILE A 213 6.48 -5.19 20.06
CA ILE A 213 6.64 -6.39 19.23
C ILE A 213 7.76 -6.21 18.19
N VAL A 214 8.05 -4.99 17.80
CA VAL A 214 9.04 -4.62 16.77
C VAL A 214 10.26 -3.97 17.39
#